data_d181fe26ba887a522a0da5c068d47fa8
#
_entry.id   d181fe26ba887a522a0da5c068d47fa8
#
_cell.length_a   1.000
_cell.length_b   1.000
_cell.length_c   1.000
_cell.angle_alpha   90.00
_cell.angle_beta   90.00
_cell.angle_gamma   90.00
#
_symmetry.space_group_name_H-M   'P 1'
#
loop_
_entity.id
_entity.type
_entity.pdbx_description
1 polymer ?
#
loop_
_entity_poly.entity_id
_entity_poly.type
_entity_poly.pdbx_seq_one_letter_code
_entity_poly.pdbx_strand_id
1 'polypeptide(L)'
;MKAIAINASQMMDKGNTAAILIPFLDGMREAGAEVEVYYTKQLNIKPCQGEFNCQIKTPGKCFQKDDMEMLLPKLVEADIQVFATPVYVDGIAGSLKCLWERTVPLANPLFELRNGHCYKRRRKDSDIGKVVLVSSCGYWEMDNFDPMLAHVKARCRNINREFAGALLRPHSSALKIMTSRGIPIDDIFEAAREAGHQLVREGKMSSEIMAAISRPLMPLEEYVQNMNQIYQQAVATLEVK
;
A
#
# COMPACT_ATOMS: atom_id res chain seq x y z
N MET A 1 -3.05 18.71 7.23
CA MET A 1 -2.94 17.73 6.13
C MET A 1 -3.63 16.44 6.57
N LYS A 2 -4.56 15.93 5.75
CA LYS A 2 -5.30 14.70 6.05
C LYS A 2 -4.70 13.52 5.28
N ALA A 3 -4.45 12.42 5.95
CA ALA A 3 -3.96 11.20 5.33
C ALA A 3 -4.86 10.02 5.66
N ILE A 4 -5.06 9.14 4.69
CA ILE A 4 -5.76 7.88 4.87
C ILE A 4 -4.84 6.72 4.50
N ALA A 5 -4.67 5.77 5.40
CA ALA A 5 -3.90 4.56 5.18
C ALA A 5 -4.82 3.34 5.08
N ILE A 6 -4.68 2.57 4.02
CA ILE A 6 -5.39 1.31 3.81
C ILE A 6 -4.38 0.17 3.88
N ASN A 7 -4.44 -0.63 4.94
CA ASN A 7 -3.61 -1.82 5.08
C ASN A 7 -4.36 -3.07 4.60
N ALA A 8 -3.86 -3.69 3.55
CA ALA A 8 -4.44 -4.89 2.95
C ALA A 8 -3.75 -6.20 3.38
N SER A 9 -2.84 -6.13 4.35
CA SER A 9 -2.24 -7.32 4.93
C SER A 9 -3.26 -8.07 5.79
N GLN A 10 -3.43 -9.38 5.56
CA GLN A 10 -4.28 -10.24 6.39
C GLN A 10 -3.79 -10.36 7.84
N MET A 11 -2.52 -10.08 8.07
CA MET A 11 -1.92 -10.07 9.41
C MET A 11 -2.09 -8.73 10.14
N MET A 12 -2.69 -7.72 9.48
CA MET A 12 -2.90 -6.37 10.02
C MET A 12 -1.59 -5.82 10.64
N ASP A 13 -1.61 -5.39 11.92
CA ASP A 13 -0.43 -4.82 12.61
C ASP A 13 0.68 -5.82 12.91
N LYS A 14 0.40 -7.13 12.82
CA LYS A 14 1.37 -8.19 13.08
C LYS A 14 2.14 -8.63 11.84
N GLY A 15 1.80 -8.05 10.68
CA GLY A 15 2.41 -8.39 9.40
C GLY A 15 3.71 -7.63 9.12
N ASN A 16 4.55 -8.20 8.25
CA ASN A 16 5.79 -7.54 7.83
C ASN A 16 5.54 -6.19 7.12
N THR A 17 4.41 -6.06 6.42
CA THR A 17 4.01 -4.78 5.82
C THR A 17 3.79 -3.72 6.88
N ALA A 18 3.16 -4.08 8.01
CA ALA A 18 2.91 -3.16 9.11
C ALA A 18 4.19 -2.74 9.83
N ALA A 19 5.22 -3.57 9.84
CA ALA A 19 6.52 -3.22 10.43
C ALA A 19 7.15 -1.97 9.77
N ILE A 20 6.84 -1.73 8.49
CA ILE A 20 7.26 -0.51 7.78
C ILE A 20 6.17 0.57 7.83
N LEU A 21 4.90 0.17 7.73
CA LEU A 21 3.79 1.12 7.71
C LEU A 21 3.66 1.91 9.01
N ILE A 22 3.75 1.23 10.16
CA ILE A 22 3.50 1.87 11.46
C ILE A 22 4.50 3.00 11.72
N PRO A 23 5.83 2.80 11.68
CA PRO A 23 6.77 3.90 11.89
C PRO A 23 6.63 5.01 10.84
N PHE A 24 6.30 4.69 9.58
CA PHE A 24 6.01 5.69 8.57
C PHE A 24 4.82 6.58 8.93
N LEU A 25 3.71 5.99 9.38
CA LEU A 25 2.53 6.74 9.80
C LEU A 25 2.79 7.54 11.08
N ASP A 26 3.62 7.03 11.98
CA ASP A 26 4.01 7.75 13.19
C ASP A 26 4.83 9.00 12.83
N GLY A 27 5.79 8.89 11.90
CA GLY A 27 6.51 10.05 11.37
C GLY A 27 5.59 11.07 10.71
N MET A 28 4.56 10.63 9.97
CA MET A 28 3.55 11.52 9.42
C MET A 28 2.78 12.29 10.51
N ARG A 29 2.36 11.60 11.59
CA ARG A 29 1.67 12.20 12.73
C ARG A 29 2.54 13.20 13.48
N GLU A 30 3.79 12.84 13.75
CA GLU A 30 4.80 13.70 14.40
C GLU A 30 5.08 14.97 13.58
N ALA A 31 4.96 14.88 12.25
CA ALA A 31 5.06 16.01 11.34
C ALA A 31 3.76 16.84 11.22
N GLY A 32 2.69 16.47 11.94
CA GLY A 32 1.44 17.21 12.01
C GLY A 32 0.34 16.77 11.04
N ALA A 33 0.45 15.57 10.44
CA ALA A 33 -0.63 15.01 9.65
C ALA A 33 -1.69 14.32 10.52
N GLU A 34 -2.96 14.52 10.19
CA GLU A 34 -4.08 13.73 10.71
C GLU A 34 -4.20 12.42 9.90
N VAL A 35 -3.95 11.28 10.55
CA VAL A 35 -3.84 9.98 9.87
C VAL A 35 -4.90 9.02 10.36
N GLU A 36 -5.82 8.64 9.48
CA GLU A 36 -6.78 7.55 9.69
C GLU A 36 -6.24 6.24 9.07
N VAL A 37 -6.47 5.11 9.75
CA VAL A 37 -6.01 3.78 9.30
C VAL A 37 -7.18 2.84 9.18
N TYR A 38 -7.27 2.13 8.05
CA TYR A 38 -8.27 1.10 7.78
C TYR A 38 -7.60 -0.20 7.35
N TYR A 39 -8.18 -1.33 7.76
CA TYR A 39 -7.71 -2.66 7.41
C TYR A 39 -8.74 -3.33 6.51
N THR A 40 -8.35 -3.72 5.30
CA THR A 40 -9.28 -4.37 4.37
C THR A 40 -9.91 -5.64 4.95
N LYS A 41 -9.23 -6.30 5.89
CA LYS A 41 -9.74 -7.48 6.60
C LYS A 41 -10.94 -7.17 7.48
N GLN A 42 -11.07 -5.95 7.98
CA GLN A 42 -12.16 -5.52 8.86
C GLN A 42 -13.30 -4.85 8.11
N LEU A 43 -13.09 -4.53 6.83
CA LEU A 43 -14.06 -3.87 5.98
C LEU A 43 -14.89 -4.90 5.21
N ASN A 44 -16.20 -4.69 5.21
CA ASN A 44 -17.11 -5.43 4.36
C ASN A 44 -17.23 -4.70 3.01
N ILE A 45 -16.43 -5.11 2.03
CA ILE A 45 -16.42 -4.53 0.68
C ILE A 45 -16.70 -5.64 -0.32
N LYS A 46 -17.85 -5.59 -0.98
CA LYS A 46 -18.25 -6.55 -2.02
C LYS A 46 -17.54 -6.22 -3.34
N PRO A 47 -17.19 -7.21 -4.17
CA PRO A 47 -16.63 -6.98 -5.50
C PRO A 47 -17.52 -6.11 -6.38
N CYS A 48 -16.91 -5.29 -7.25
CA CYS A 48 -17.64 -4.52 -8.24
C CYS A 48 -18.33 -5.46 -9.25
N GLN A 49 -19.61 -5.21 -9.54
CA GLN A 49 -20.36 -6.02 -10.51
C GLN A 49 -20.26 -5.49 -11.95
N GLY A 50 -19.56 -4.37 -12.17
CA GLY A 50 -19.31 -3.83 -13.50
C GLY A 50 -20.53 -3.28 -14.23
N GLU A 51 -21.64 -2.99 -13.54
CA GLU A 51 -22.90 -2.55 -14.16
C GLU A 51 -22.94 -1.04 -14.50
N PHE A 52 -21.98 -0.27 -14.00
CA PHE A 52 -21.74 1.14 -14.25
C PHE A 52 -22.90 2.13 -14.00
N ASN A 53 -23.99 1.73 -13.36
CA ASN A 53 -25.07 2.65 -12.97
C ASN A 53 -24.56 3.80 -12.08
N CYS A 54 -23.55 3.56 -11.27
CA CYS A 54 -22.87 4.56 -10.45
C CYS A 54 -22.23 5.71 -11.26
N GLN A 55 -22.08 5.54 -12.57
CA GLN A 55 -21.64 6.61 -13.47
C GLN A 55 -22.80 7.29 -14.19
N ILE A 56 -23.88 6.58 -14.50
CA ILE A 56 -24.94 7.01 -15.43
C ILE A 56 -26.25 7.29 -14.70
N LYS A 57 -26.83 6.31 -13.98
CA LYS A 57 -28.14 6.40 -13.34
C LYS A 57 -28.11 7.04 -11.96
N THR A 58 -27.10 6.70 -11.17
CA THR A 58 -26.88 7.21 -9.80
C THR A 58 -25.48 7.83 -9.66
N PRO A 59 -25.21 8.94 -10.36
CA PRO A 59 -23.85 9.49 -10.44
C PRO A 59 -23.19 9.67 -9.08
N GLY A 60 -22.04 9.03 -8.89
CA GLY A 60 -21.26 9.10 -7.65
C GLY A 60 -21.71 8.13 -6.55
N LYS A 61 -22.78 7.34 -6.76
CA LYS A 61 -23.32 6.42 -5.76
C LYS A 61 -23.37 4.99 -6.31
N CYS A 62 -22.76 4.04 -5.61
CA CYS A 62 -22.91 2.63 -5.90
C CYS A 62 -24.23 2.10 -5.34
N PHE A 63 -24.85 1.15 -6.00
CA PHE A 63 -26.08 0.50 -5.49
C PHE A 63 -25.77 -0.47 -4.32
N GLN A 64 -24.55 -0.98 -4.25
CA GLN A 64 -24.13 -1.88 -3.18
C GLN A 64 -23.98 -1.11 -1.88
N LYS A 65 -24.66 -1.59 -0.83
CA LYS A 65 -24.60 -1.06 0.53
C LYS A 65 -23.54 -1.81 1.31
N ASP A 66 -22.41 -1.19 1.56
CA ASP A 66 -21.28 -1.72 2.31
C ASP A 66 -20.36 -0.58 2.76
N ASP A 67 -19.20 -0.91 3.35
CA ASP A 67 -18.30 0.08 3.95
C ASP A 67 -17.70 1.09 2.96
N MET A 68 -17.86 0.87 1.64
CA MET A 68 -17.48 1.88 0.65
C MET A 68 -18.31 3.16 0.73
N GLU A 69 -19.52 3.13 1.31
CA GLU A 69 -20.32 4.35 1.51
C GLU A 69 -19.59 5.33 2.45
N MET A 70 -18.97 4.80 3.51
CA MET A 70 -18.18 5.58 4.46
C MET A 70 -16.78 5.91 3.90
N LEU A 71 -16.17 4.98 3.19
CA LEU A 71 -14.76 5.08 2.80
C LEU A 71 -14.53 6.00 1.60
N LEU A 72 -15.46 6.02 0.62
CA LEU A 72 -15.30 6.84 -0.60
C LEU A 72 -15.12 8.33 -0.31
N PRO A 73 -15.93 8.98 0.54
CA PRO A 73 -15.74 10.37 0.89
C PRO A 73 -14.36 10.65 1.50
N LYS A 74 -13.90 9.78 2.41
CA LYS A 74 -12.60 9.90 3.06
C LYS A 74 -11.43 9.78 2.07
N LEU A 75 -11.53 8.87 1.10
CA LEU A 75 -10.54 8.73 0.03
C LEU A 75 -10.48 10.00 -0.87
N VAL A 76 -11.61 10.67 -1.06
CA VAL A 76 -11.65 11.93 -1.82
C VAL A 76 -11.03 13.09 -1.04
N GLU A 77 -11.33 13.19 0.26
CA GLU A 77 -10.89 14.29 1.13
C GLU A 77 -9.42 14.21 1.52
N ALA A 78 -8.82 12.99 1.46
CA ALA A 78 -7.44 12.81 1.88
C ALA A 78 -6.46 13.48 0.91
N ASP A 79 -5.57 14.32 1.46
CA ASP A 79 -4.42 14.87 0.75
C ASP A 79 -3.43 13.76 0.36
N ILE A 80 -3.24 12.79 1.27
CA ILE A 80 -2.34 11.65 1.05
C ILE A 80 -3.12 10.35 1.24
N GLN A 81 -3.05 9.47 0.24
CA GLN A 81 -3.51 8.09 0.31
C GLN A 81 -2.30 7.15 0.45
N VAL A 82 -2.22 6.41 1.54
CA VAL A 82 -1.20 5.38 1.77
C VAL A 82 -1.83 4.02 1.54
N PHE A 83 -1.32 3.25 0.59
CA PHE A 83 -1.75 1.88 0.36
C PHE A 83 -0.66 0.93 0.82
N ALA A 84 -0.97 0.14 1.84
CA ALA A 84 -0.05 -0.85 2.40
C ALA A 84 -0.53 -2.24 2.01
N THR A 85 0.32 -3.02 1.34
CA THR A 85 -0.03 -4.35 0.82
C THR A 85 1.20 -5.24 0.73
N PRO A 86 1.13 -6.53 1.13
CA PRO A 86 2.16 -7.47 0.74
C PRO A 86 2.10 -7.74 -0.77
N VAL A 87 3.21 -8.20 -1.35
CA VAL A 87 3.20 -8.80 -2.69
C VAL A 87 2.53 -10.17 -2.60
N TYR A 88 1.38 -10.31 -3.24
CA TYR A 88 0.68 -11.59 -3.38
C TYR A 88 0.50 -11.89 -4.86
N VAL A 89 1.08 -13.03 -5.32
CA VAL A 89 1.05 -13.43 -6.73
C VAL A 89 1.42 -12.23 -7.62
N ASP A 90 2.60 -11.69 -7.40
CA ASP A 90 3.25 -10.59 -8.14
C ASP A 90 2.49 -9.25 -8.16
N GLY A 91 1.46 -9.10 -7.32
CA GLY A 91 0.61 -7.90 -7.31
C GLY A 91 0.15 -7.47 -5.93
N ILE A 92 -0.74 -6.50 -5.92
CA ILE A 92 -1.44 -6.07 -4.70
C ILE A 92 -2.39 -7.17 -4.21
N ALA A 93 -2.62 -7.22 -2.90
CA ALA A 93 -3.61 -8.13 -2.32
C ALA A 93 -5.00 -7.95 -2.95
N GLY A 94 -5.71 -9.05 -3.21
CA GLY A 94 -7.03 -9.04 -3.85
C GLY A 94 -8.05 -8.16 -3.15
N SER A 95 -8.01 -8.05 -1.82
CA SER A 95 -8.87 -7.16 -1.05
C SER A 95 -8.64 -5.68 -1.36
N LEU A 96 -7.38 -5.27 -1.60
CA LEU A 96 -7.07 -3.92 -2.04
C LEU A 96 -7.53 -3.67 -3.47
N LYS A 97 -7.37 -4.65 -4.36
CA LYS A 97 -7.86 -4.56 -5.75
C LYS A 97 -9.38 -4.41 -5.77
N CYS A 98 -10.09 -5.21 -4.96
CA CYS A 98 -11.54 -5.10 -4.80
C CYS A 98 -11.96 -3.69 -4.35
N LEU A 99 -11.30 -3.13 -3.32
CA LEU A 99 -11.55 -1.76 -2.87
C LEU A 99 -11.30 -0.75 -4.01
N TRP A 100 -10.22 -0.88 -4.76
CA TRP A 100 -9.91 0.03 -5.86
C TRP A 100 -10.96 -0.02 -6.99
N GLU A 101 -11.46 -1.20 -7.36
CA GLU A 101 -12.56 -1.34 -8.33
C GLU A 101 -13.82 -0.62 -7.87
N ARG A 102 -14.08 -0.61 -6.57
CA ARG A 102 -15.21 0.08 -5.96
C ARG A 102 -15.05 1.62 -5.90
N THR A 103 -13.91 2.18 -6.36
CA THR A 103 -13.73 3.64 -6.53
C THR A 103 -14.29 4.19 -7.85
N VAL A 104 -14.84 3.36 -8.73
CA VAL A 104 -15.46 3.76 -10.01
C VAL A 104 -16.51 4.89 -9.87
N PRO A 105 -17.32 4.99 -8.80
CA PRO A 105 -18.25 6.10 -8.62
C PRO A 105 -17.58 7.49 -8.60
N LEU A 106 -16.29 7.56 -8.27
CA LEU A 106 -15.53 8.83 -8.24
C LEU A 106 -15.20 9.38 -9.63
N ALA A 107 -15.30 8.56 -10.67
CA ALA A 107 -15.08 8.97 -12.06
C ALA A 107 -16.37 9.47 -12.72
N ASN A 108 -16.24 10.48 -13.59
CA ASN A 108 -17.30 10.91 -14.50
C ASN A 108 -17.32 9.96 -15.72
N PRO A 109 -18.48 9.66 -16.35
CA PRO A 109 -18.50 8.86 -17.58
C PRO A 109 -17.80 9.53 -18.76
N LEU A 110 -17.68 10.84 -18.76
CA LEU A 110 -17.05 11.61 -19.85
C LEU A 110 -15.53 11.44 -19.85
N PHE A 111 -14.96 11.51 -21.06
CA PHE A 111 -13.53 11.43 -21.27
C PHE A 111 -12.91 12.83 -21.43
N GLU A 112 -11.62 12.90 -21.20
CA GLU A 112 -10.77 14.07 -21.47
C GLU A 112 -9.41 13.65 -21.99
N LEU A 113 -8.74 14.53 -22.70
CA LEU A 113 -7.34 14.37 -23.10
C LEU A 113 -6.46 15.15 -22.13
N ARG A 114 -5.43 14.48 -21.61
CA ARG A 114 -4.34 15.10 -20.84
C ARG A 114 -3.02 14.58 -21.36
N ASN A 115 -2.16 15.49 -21.84
CA ASN A 115 -0.84 15.16 -22.38
C ASN A 115 -0.89 14.07 -23.47
N GLY A 116 -1.87 14.13 -24.36
CA GLY A 116 -2.04 13.14 -25.44
C GLY A 116 -2.63 11.80 -25.02
N HIS A 117 -3.05 11.66 -23.76
CA HIS A 117 -3.61 10.43 -23.21
C HIS A 117 -5.08 10.59 -22.82
N CYS A 118 -5.90 9.56 -23.09
CA CYS A 118 -7.33 9.53 -22.78
C CYS A 118 -7.58 9.10 -21.34
N TYR A 119 -8.35 9.90 -20.60
CA TYR A 119 -8.72 9.63 -19.20
C TYR A 119 -10.22 9.85 -18.98
N LYS A 120 -10.75 9.27 -17.90
CA LYS A 120 -12.05 9.66 -17.36
C LYS A 120 -11.91 10.98 -16.59
N ARG A 121 -12.86 11.90 -16.78
CA ARG A 121 -12.95 13.09 -15.95
C ARG A 121 -13.18 12.74 -14.48
N ARG A 122 -12.68 13.56 -13.58
CA ARG A 122 -13.04 13.46 -12.16
C ARG A 122 -14.39 14.12 -11.92
N ARG A 123 -15.16 13.66 -10.90
CA ARG A 123 -16.44 14.29 -10.53
C ARG A 123 -16.24 15.56 -9.72
N LYS A 124 -15.18 15.65 -8.93
CA LYS A 124 -14.82 16.84 -8.17
C LYS A 124 -13.44 17.29 -8.61
N ASP A 125 -13.29 18.55 -8.88
CA ASP A 125 -12.01 19.22 -8.97
C ASP A 125 -11.53 19.41 -7.52
N SER A 126 -10.72 18.49 -7.05
CA SER A 126 -9.98 18.60 -5.80
C SER A 126 -8.50 18.70 -6.14
N ASP A 127 -7.74 19.27 -5.23
CA ASP A 127 -6.29 19.33 -5.35
C ASP A 127 -5.69 17.97 -5.70
N ILE A 128 -4.59 17.99 -6.44
CA ILE A 128 -3.87 16.77 -6.81
C ILE A 128 -3.24 16.23 -5.54
N GLY A 129 -3.92 15.27 -4.91
CA GLY A 129 -3.38 14.59 -3.74
C GLY A 129 -2.31 13.58 -4.12
N LYS A 130 -1.61 13.07 -3.11
CA LYS A 130 -0.51 12.13 -3.25
C LYS A 130 -0.93 10.70 -2.95
N VAL A 131 -0.21 9.75 -3.54
CA VAL A 131 -0.34 8.31 -3.26
C VAL A 131 1.04 7.78 -2.89
N VAL A 132 1.10 7.05 -1.78
CA VAL A 132 2.29 6.30 -1.34
C VAL A 132 1.94 4.82 -1.30
N LEU A 133 2.87 3.99 -1.76
CA LEU A 133 2.82 2.55 -1.60
C LEU A 133 3.75 2.13 -0.45
N VAL A 134 3.25 1.31 0.47
CA VAL A 134 4.08 0.57 1.43
C VAL A 134 3.93 -0.91 1.15
N SER A 135 5.01 -1.60 0.84
CA SER A 135 4.91 -3.01 0.45
C SER A 135 6.03 -3.86 1.01
N SER A 136 5.69 -5.11 1.31
CA SER A 136 6.64 -6.14 1.71
C SER A 136 6.52 -7.36 0.81
N CYS A 137 7.67 -7.97 0.49
CA CYS A 137 7.77 -9.19 -0.31
C CYS A 137 8.51 -10.28 0.47
N GLY A 138 8.11 -11.52 0.28
CA GLY A 138 8.82 -12.68 0.82
C GLY A 138 10.07 -13.04 0.03
N TYR A 139 10.17 -12.64 -1.23
CA TYR A 139 11.34 -12.89 -2.07
C TYR A 139 12.45 -11.86 -1.81
N TRP A 140 13.67 -12.21 -2.19
CA TRP A 140 14.85 -11.42 -1.87
C TRP A 140 15.06 -10.25 -2.83
N GLU A 141 14.73 -10.41 -4.10
CA GLU A 141 14.99 -9.47 -5.17
C GLU A 141 13.99 -8.33 -5.21
N MET A 142 14.47 -7.14 -5.59
CA MET A 142 13.66 -5.92 -5.67
C MET A 142 12.70 -5.92 -6.87
N ASP A 143 13.03 -6.59 -7.97
CA ASP A 143 12.22 -6.65 -9.19
C ASP A 143 10.87 -7.35 -8.99
N ASN A 144 10.72 -8.13 -7.90
CA ASN A 144 9.42 -8.68 -7.48
C ASN A 144 8.35 -7.60 -7.18
N PHE A 145 8.76 -6.35 -7.00
CA PHE A 145 7.82 -5.23 -6.85
C PHE A 145 7.42 -4.57 -8.17
N ASP A 146 8.11 -4.83 -9.28
CA ASP A 146 7.92 -4.12 -10.55
C ASP A 146 6.50 -4.20 -11.11
N PRO A 147 5.84 -5.39 -11.16
CA PRO A 147 4.47 -5.47 -11.65
C PRO A 147 3.49 -4.65 -10.79
N MET A 148 3.66 -4.70 -9.46
CA MET A 148 2.86 -3.91 -8.53
C MET A 148 3.10 -2.41 -8.71
N LEU A 149 4.34 -1.97 -8.81
CA LEU A 149 4.71 -0.57 -9.03
C LEU A 149 4.13 -0.05 -10.34
N ALA A 150 4.20 -0.83 -11.43
CA ALA A 150 3.59 -0.47 -12.70
C ALA A 150 2.08 -0.28 -12.57
N HIS A 151 1.39 -1.17 -11.86
CA HIS A 151 -0.05 -1.10 -11.59
C HIS A 151 -0.41 0.15 -10.77
N VAL A 152 0.29 0.42 -9.66
CA VAL A 152 0.03 1.58 -8.80
C VAL A 152 0.26 2.89 -9.57
N LYS A 153 1.38 3.01 -10.31
CA LYS A 153 1.69 4.18 -11.14
C LYS A 153 0.63 4.39 -12.23
N ALA A 154 0.17 3.33 -12.89
CA ALA A 154 -0.91 3.42 -13.87
C ALA A 154 -2.22 3.93 -13.25
N ARG A 155 -2.57 3.40 -12.07
CA ARG A 155 -3.74 3.88 -11.32
C ARG A 155 -3.59 5.36 -10.96
N CYS A 156 -2.44 5.79 -10.43
CA CYS A 156 -2.21 7.20 -10.06
C CYS A 156 -2.43 8.13 -11.26
N ARG A 157 -1.90 7.79 -12.45
CA ARG A 157 -2.13 8.56 -13.68
C ARG A 157 -3.62 8.64 -14.01
N ASN A 158 -4.34 7.52 -13.94
CA ASN A 158 -5.76 7.46 -14.30
C ASN A 158 -6.65 8.26 -13.35
N ILE A 159 -6.35 8.28 -12.06
CA ILE A 159 -7.12 9.03 -11.06
C ILE A 159 -6.61 10.47 -10.84
N ASN A 160 -5.59 10.88 -11.60
CA ASN A 160 -4.95 12.20 -11.49
C ASN A 160 -4.47 12.50 -10.06
N ARG A 161 -3.67 11.59 -9.48
CA ARG A 161 -2.96 11.81 -8.22
C ARG A 161 -1.47 11.57 -8.43
N GLU A 162 -0.64 12.32 -7.74
CA GLU A 162 0.81 12.16 -7.76
C GLU A 162 1.22 10.85 -7.08
N PHE A 163 2.08 10.06 -7.72
CA PHE A 163 2.76 8.95 -7.05
C PHE A 163 3.98 9.49 -6.33
N ALA A 164 3.89 9.65 -5.01
CA ALA A 164 4.92 10.28 -4.19
C ALA A 164 6.05 9.32 -3.79
N GLY A 165 5.93 8.03 -4.12
CA GLY A 165 6.99 7.04 -3.86
C GLY A 165 6.48 5.74 -3.25
N ALA A 166 7.44 4.83 -2.99
CA ALA A 166 7.16 3.53 -2.39
C ALA A 166 8.20 3.15 -1.32
N LEU A 167 7.72 2.70 -0.17
CA LEU A 167 8.52 2.06 0.87
C LEU A 167 8.45 0.56 0.66
N LEU A 168 9.52 -0.03 0.17
CA LEU A 168 9.56 -1.43 -0.27
C LEU A 168 10.49 -2.24 0.65
N ARG A 169 9.97 -3.34 1.22
CA ARG A 169 10.75 -4.24 2.06
C ARG A 169 10.84 -5.62 1.41
N PRO A 170 11.88 -5.91 0.61
CA PRO A 170 12.15 -7.26 0.09
C PRO A 170 12.59 -8.19 1.22
N HIS A 171 12.58 -9.51 0.99
CA HIS A 171 12.95 -10.55 1.97
C HIS A 171 12.46 -10.22 3.39
N SER A 172 11.20 -9.80 3.48
CA SER A 172 10.63 -9.23 4.70
C SER A 172 10.59 -10.20 5.90
N SER A 173 10.65 -11.51 5.65
CA SER A 173 10.79 -12.53 6.70
C SER A 173 12.12 -12.41 7.45
N ALA A 174 13.15 -11.83 6.84
CA ALA A 174 14.44 -11.58 7.47
C ALA A 174 14.34 -10.60 8.65
N LEU A 175 13.35 -9.70 8.68
CA LEU A 175 13.11 -8.83 9.84
C LEU A 175 12.99 -9.65 11.14
N LYS A 176 12.16 -10.71 11.10
CA LYS A 176 11.98 -11.60 12.26
C LYS A 176 13.24 -12.41 12.57
N ILE A 177 13.96 -12.87 11.54
CA ILE A 177 15.20 -13.61 11.70
C ILE A 177 16.26 -12.74 12.41
N MET A 178 16.43 -11.50 11.95
CA MET A 178 17.36 -10.56 12.57
C MET A 178 16.98 -10.25 14.02
N THR A 179 15.72 -9.93 14.27
CA THR A 179 15.23 -9.67 15.64
C THR A 179 15.47 -10.88 16.56
N SER A 180 15.20 -12.11 16.10
CA SER A 180 15.41 -13.31 16.92
C SER A 180 16.90 -13.60 17.22
N ARG A 181 17.81 -13.08 16.38
CA ARG A 181 19.27 -13.17 16.58
C ARG A 181 19.85 -11.99 17.38
N GLY A 182 19.02 -11.03 17.78
CA GLY A 182 19.48 -9.81 18.45
C GLY A 182 20.30 -8.88 17.54
N ILE A 183 20.17 -9.00 16.22
CA ILE A 183 20.85 -8.15 15.25
C ILE A 183 20.03 -6.87 15.06
N PRO A 184 20.61 -5.68 15.28
CA PRO A 184 19.90 -4.41 15.17
C PRO A 184 19.40 -4.16 13.73
N ILE A 185 18.16 -3.73 13.61
CA ILE A 185 17.50 -3.33 12.35
C ILE A 185 16.68 -2.04 12.53
N ASP A 186 16.96 -1.31 13.63
CA ASP A 186 16.22 -0.10 14.01
C ASP A 186 16.37 1.00 12.95
N ASP A 187 17.50 1.05 12.26
CA ASP A 187 17.76 1.97 11.15
C ASP A 187 16.69 1.89 10.03
N ILE A 188 16.11 0.70 9.79
CA ILE A 188 15.02 0.53 8.81
C ILE A 188 13.73 1.20 9.30
N PHE A 189 13.42 1.05 10.57
CA PHE A 189 12.21 1.64 11.16
C PHE A 189 12.36 3.15 11.33
N GLU A 190 13.55 3.62 11.69
CA GLU A 190 13.88 5.03 11.73
C GLU A 190 13.81 5.67 10.35
N ALA A 191 14.34 5.00 9.31
CA ALA A 191 14.19 5.44 7.93
C ALA A 191 12.72 5.52 7.49
N ALA A 192 11.90 4.56 7.88
CA ALA A 192 10.47 4.60 7.58
C ALA A 192 9.77 5.77 8.29
N ARG A 193 10.11 6.06 9.55
CA ARG A 193 9.61 7.21 10.31
C ARG A 193 10.03 8.53 9.66
N GLU A 194 11.30 8.64 9.31
CA GLU A 194 11.82 9.84 8.63
C GLU A 194 11.18 10.05 7.25
N ALA A 195 10.90 8.99 6.50
CA ALA A 195 10.13 9.09 5.25
C ALA A 195 8.75 9.73 5.47
N GLY A 196 8.09 9.42 6.60
CA GLY A 196 6.83 10.05 7.00
C GLY A 196 6.99 11.54 7.29
N HIS A 197 8.04 11.93 8.01
CA HIS A 197 8.35 13.34 8.26
C HIS A 197 8.61 14.12 6.97
N GLN A 198 9.47 13.60 6.08
CA GLN A 198 9.80 14.25 4.81
C GLN A 198 8.57 14.42 3.92
N LEU A 199 7.73 13.38 3.82
CA LEU A 199 6.53 13.46 3.00
C LEU A 199 5.59 14.58 3.44
N VAL A 200 5.40 14.77 4.75
CA VAL A 200 4.50 15.80 5.28
C VAL A 200 5.12 17.19 5.20
N ARG A 201 6.40 17.34 5.51
CA ARG A 201 7.09 18.62 5.57
C ARG A 201 7.53 19.14 4.20
N GLU A 202 8.02 18.23 3.34
CA GLU A 202 8.64 18.57 2.06
C GLU A 202 7.80 18.14 0.85
N GLY A 203 6.76 17.34 1.09
CA GLY A 203 5.92 16.79 0.03
C GLY A 203 6.54 15.65 -0.78
N LYS A 204 7.73 15.18 -0.40
CA LYS A 204 8.48 14.10 -1.08
C LYS A 204 9.32 13.32 -0.07
N MET A 205 9.71 12.11 -0.42
CA MET A 205 10.66 11.27 0.31
C MET A 205 11.97 11.19 -0.47
N SER A 206 13.12 11.24 0.21
CA SER A 206 14.41 11.15 -0.45
C SER A 206 14.73 9.71 -0.91
N SER A 207 15.52 9.59 -1.97
CA SER A 207 15.98 8.28 -2.49
C SER A 207 16.79 7.50 -1.47
N GLU A 208 17.59 8.20 -0.68
CA GLU A 208 18.44 7.63 0.37
C GLU A 208 17.61 6.96 1.45
N ILE A 209 16.55 7.62 1.92
CA ILE A 209 15.63 7.05 2.92
C ILE A 209 14.90 5.83 2.37
N MET A 210 14.39 5.91 1.13
CA MET A 210 13.74 4.76 0.50
C MET A 210 14.69 3.57 0.31
N ALA A 211 15.95 3.84 -0.06
CA ALA A 211 16.99 2.82 -0.19
C ALA A 211 17.36 2.17 1.16
N ALA A 212 17.44 2.95 2.23
CA ALA A 212 17.69 2.42 3.56
C ALA A 212 16.63 1.40 4.01
N ILE A 213 15.36 1.66 3.71
CA ILE A 213 14.26 0.72 3.99
C ILE A 213 14.42 -0.59 3.21
N SER A 214 14.92 -0.52 1.98
CA SER A 214 15.05 -1.67 1.08
C SER A 214 16.38 -2.42 1.23
N ARG A 215 17.32 -1.92 2.04
CA ARG A 215 18.67 -2.49 2.12
C ARG A 215 18.66 -3.99 2.44
N PRO A 216 19.61 -4.78 1.91
CA PRO A 216 19.74 -6.19 2.25
C PRO A 216 20.00 -6.39 3.75
N LEU A 217 19.34 -7.37 4.35
CA LEU A 217 19.54 -7.77 5.75
C LEU A 217 20.52 -8.93 5.89
N MET A 218 20.63 -9.75 4.85
CA MET A 218 21.55 -10.88 4.77
C MET A 218 21.82 -11.22 3.30
N PRO A 219 22.87 -11.99 2.97
CA PRO A 219 23.08 -12.53 1.63
C PRO A 219 21.92 -13.41 1.15
N LEU A 220 21.71 -13.48 -0.17
CA LEU A 220 20.64 -14.28 -0.78
C LEU A 220 20.70 -15.75 -0.37
N GLU A 221 21.88 -16.35 -0.46
CA GLU A 221 22.08 -17.78 -0.15
C GLU A 221 21.73 -18.09 1.32
N GLU A 222 22.13 -17.20 2.23
CA GLU A 222 21.79 -17.34 3.66
C GLU A 222 20.27 -17.21 3.87
N TYR A 223 19.64 -16.27 3.18
CA TYR A 223 18.19 -16.09 3.25
C TYR A 223 17.45 -17.36 2.78
N VAL A 224 17.84 -17.92 1.63
CA VAL A 224 17.24 -19.15 1.08
C VAL A 224 17.41 -20.31 2.06
N GLN A 225 18.60 -20.50 2.64
CA GLN A 225 18.85 -21.56 3.63
C GLN A 225 17.96 -21.39 4.86
N ASN A 226 17.89 -20.19 5.42
CA ASN A 226 17.04 -19.91 6.60
C ASN A 226 15.55 -20.18 6.31
N MET A 227 15.06 -19.73 5.16
CA MET A 227 13.65 -19.92 4.79
C MET A 227 13.32 -21.39 4.58
N ASN A 228 14.18 -22.14 3.88
CA ASN A 228 14.00 -23.58 3.69
C ASN A 228 13.98 -24.32 5.02
N GLN A 229 14.88 -24.01 5.95
CA GLN A 229 14.91 -24.61 7.27
C GLN A 229 13.62 -24.34 8.06
N ILE A 230 13.13 -23.10 8.05
CA ILE A 230 11.88 -22.71 8.73
C ILE A 230 10.70 -23.52 8.16
N TYR A 231 10.57 -23.60 6.84
CA TYR A 231 9.46 -24.33 6.23
C TYR A 231 9.56 -25.84 6.41
N GLN A 232 10.76 -26.43 6.32
CA GLN A 232 10.97 -27.87 6.59
C GLN A 232 10.58 -28.24 8.02
N GLN A 233 10.96 -27.41 9.00
CA GLN A 233 10.57 -27.61 10.40
C GLN A 233 9.04 -27.49 10.58
N ALA A 234 8.42 -26.53 9.91
CA ALA A 234 6.97 -26.35 9.98
C ALA A 234 6.22 -27.56 9.38
N VAL A 235 6.67 -28.09 8.25
CA VAL A 235 6.09 -29.30 7.62
C VAL A 235 6.26 -30.50 8.52
N ALA A 236 7.46 -30.76 9.04
CA ALA A 236 7.73 -31.88 9.94
C ALA A 236 6.84 -31.85 11.21
N THR A 237 6.52 -30.64 11.72
CA THR A 237 5.65 -30.47 12.88
C THR A 237 4.18 -30.81 12.57
N LEU A 238 3.74 -30.70 11.33
CA LEU A 238 2.39 -31.03 10.89
C LEU A 238 2.21 -32.54 10.66
N GLU A 239 3.25 -33.24 10.23
CA GLU A 239 3.22 -34.68 9.98
C GLU A 239 3.16 -35.52 11.27
N VAL A 240 3.50 -34.91 12.42
CA VAL A 240 3.49 -35.59 13.74
C VAL A 240 2.12 -35.48 14.46
N LYS A 241 1.15 -34.78 13.86
CA LYS A 241 -0.22 -34.63 14.38
C LYS A 241 -1.19 -35.50 13.59
#